data_7274f8797d3b91f0dc0fe1f9aad10bb2
#
_entry.id   7274f8797d3b91f0dc0fe1f9aad10bb2
#
_cell.length_a   1.000
_cell.length_b   1.000
_cell.length_c   1.000
_cell.angle_alpha   90.00
_cell.angle_beta   90.00
_cell.angle_gamma   90.00
#
_symmetry.space_group_name_H-M   'P 1'
#
loop_
_entity.id
_entity.type
_entity.pdbx_description
1 polymer ?
#
loop_
_entity_poly.entity_id
_entity_poly.type
_entity_poly.pdbx_seq_one_letter_code
_entity_poly.pdbx_strand_id
1 'polypeptide(L)'
;VVVMIIKNIFSLATSIISLFIFVLFVNTNSISDVNNIKYYSDDKGILSLMYHRFNENKYPSTNIQMDVFKAQMKIIQNSNYTFSNPAQFEENFEIPKINKEILITIDDAFQSFYSEAWPYLKKNKIPFILFISTEPVGKKGYMTWDQIKEVEAAKFTSIGHHSHSHGY
;
A
#
# COMPACT_ATOMS: atom_id res chain seq x y z
N VAL A 1 5.83 -63.31 -37.35
CA VAL A 1 6.92 -62.46 -36.74
C VAL A 1 6.92 -61.08 -37.40
N VAL A 2 6.95 -60.93 -38.74
CA VAL A 2 7.02 -59.62 -39.44
C VAL A 2 5.81 -58.76 -39.13
N VAL A 3 4.56 -59.26 -39.15
CA VAL A 3 3.32 -58.52 -38.85
C VAL A 3 3.29 -58.01 -37.42
N MET A 4 3.88 -58.72 -36.45
CA MET A 4 3.94 -58.31 -35.07
C MET A 4 4.94 -57.18 -34.83
N ILE A 5 6.05 -57.14 -35.55
CA ILE A 5 7.05 -56.09 -35.53
C ILE A 5 6.47 -54.79 -36.10
N ILE A 6 5.74 -54.86 -37.24
CA ILE A 6 5.10 -53.70 -37.85
C ILE A 6 4.04 -53.08 -36.93
N LYS A 7 3.20 -53.89 -36.27
CA LYS A 7 2.22 -53.37 -35.28
C LYS A 7 2.89 -52.67 -34.08
N ASN A 8 4.02 -53.19 -33.60
CA ASN A 8 4.73 -52.51 -32.49
C ASN A 8 5.38 -51.22 -32.93
N ILE A 9 5.92 -51.12 -34.14
CA ILE A 9 6.48 -49.90 -34.68
C ILE A 9 5.37 -48.81 -34.88
N PHE A 10 4.21 -49.16 -35.37
CA PHE A 10 3.08 -48.25 -35.50
C PHE A 10 2.56 -47.78 -34.15
N SER A 11 2.45 -48.66 -33.16
CA SER A 11 2.02 -48.29 -31.81
C SER A 11 3.02 -47.34 -31.13
N LEU A 12 4.33 -47.58 -31.32
CA LEU A 12 5.37 -46.69 -30.75
C LEU A 12 5.38 -45.34 -31.43
N ALA A 13 5.22 -45.27 -32.74
CA ALA A 13 5.16 -44.01 -33.50
C ALA A 13 3.95 -43.17 -33.11
N THR A 14 2.76 -43.78 -32.95
CA THR A 14 1.56 -43.03 -32.50
C THR A 14 1.66 -42.50 -31.09
N SER A 15 2.32 -43.26 -30.18
CA SER A 15 2.58 -42.80 -28.80
C SER A 15 3.57 -41.63 -28.74
N ILE A 16 4.61 -41.67 -29.58
CA ILE A 16 5.58 -40.53 -29.65
C ILE A 16 4.93 -39.27 -30.26
N ILE A 17 4.12 -39.43 -31.30
CA ILE A 17 3.40 -38.30 -31.90
C ILE A 17 2.40 -37.67 -30.89
N SER A 18 1.67 -38.51 -30.16
CA SER A 18 0.74 -38.06 -29.11
C SER A 18 1.45 -37.29 -27.98
N LEU A 19 2.60 -37.79 -27.56
CA LEU A 19 3.43 -37.13 -26.54
C LEU A 19 3.95 -35.76 -27.06
N PHE A 20 4.39 -35.69 -28.30
CA PHE A 20 4.88 -34.46 -28.93
C PHE A 20 3.78 -33.40 -29.07
N ILE A 21 2.58 -33.80 -29.47
CA ILE A 21 1.40 -32.91 -29.53
C ILE A 21 1.01 -32.44 -28.14
N PHE A 22 1.05 -33.30 -27.12
CA PHE A 22 0.76 -32.90 -25.74
C PHE A 22 1.78 -31.89 -25.20
N VAL A 23 3.07 -32.09 -25.47
CA VAL A 23 4.15 -31.15 -25.05
C VAL A 23 3.99 -29.82 -25.77
N LEU A 24 3.62 -29.80 -27.06
CA LEU A 24 3.34 -28.54 -27.78
C LEU A 24 2.11 -27.84 -27.22
N PHE A 25 1.06 -28.58 -26.86
CA PHE A 25 -0.17 -28.00 -26.28
C PHE A 25 0.05 -27.41 -24.89
N VAL A 26 0.87 -28.04 -24.06
CA VAL A 26 1.21 -27.53 -22.72
C VAL A 26 2.08 -26.28 -22.83
N ASN A 27 3.03 -26.23 -23.77
CA ASN A 27 3.86 -25.02 -23.97
C ASN A 27 3.09 -23.82 -24.54
N THR A 28 2.08 -24.04 -25.39
CA THR A 28 1.31 -22.91 -25.94
C THR A 28 0.34 -22.30 -24.93
N ASN A 29 -0.18 -23.10 -23.98
CA ASN A 29 -1.06 -22.57 -22.93
C ASN A 29 -0.30 -21.81 -21.85
N SER A 30 1.01 -22.08 -21.66
CA SER A 30 1.83 -21.34 -20.68
C SER A 30 2.34 -19.99 -21.19
N ILE A 31 2.32 -19.74 -22.48
CA ILE A 31 2.81 -18.49 -23.10
C ILE A 31 1.68 -17.47 -23.30
N SER A 32 0.42 -17.91 -23.34
CA SER A 32 -0.71 -17.00 -23.55
C SER A 32 -1.07 -16.15 -22.33
N ASP A 33 -0.72 -16.59 -21.11
CA ASP A 33 -1.04 -15.84 -19.89
C ASP A 33 -0.04 -14.71 -19.57
N VAL A 34 1.17 -14.77 -20.12
CA VAL A 34 2.17 -13.71 -19.89
C VAL A 34 1.88 -12.45 -20.70
N ASN A 35 1.17 -12.57 -21.83
CA ASN A 35 0.82 -11.44 -22.70
C ASN A 35 -0.47 -10.70 -22.30
N ASN A 36 -1.19 -11.19 -21.28
CA ASN A 36 -2.40 -10.58 -20.74
C ASN A 36 -2.21 -9.95 -19.36
N ILE A 37 -1.00 -9.57 -18.98
CA ILE A 37 -0.83 -8.63 -17.88
C ILE A 37 -1.43 -7.31 -18.37
N LYS A 38 -2.69 -7.09 -18.02
CA LYS A 38 -3.35 -5.81 -18.22
C LYS A 38 -2.61 -4.81 -17.32
N TYR A 39 -1.66 -4.08 -17.89
CA TYR A 39 -1.09 -2.92 -17.21
C TYR A 39 -2.25 -1.96 -16.98
N TYR A 40 -2.74 -1.90 -15.77
CA TYR A 40 -3.67 -0.85 -15.39
C TYR A 40 -2.90 0.46 -15.50
N SER A 41 -3.36 1.35 -16.35
CA SER A 41 -2.87 2.72 -16.38
C SER A 41 -3.18 3.35 -15.03
N ASP A 42 -2.14 3.73 -14.31
CA ASP A 42 -2.19 4.26 -12.94
C ASP A 42 -2.36 5.79 -13.00
N ASP A 43 -3.24 6.24 -13.89
CA ASP A 43 -3.56 7.65 -14.14
C ASP A 43 -4.65 8.19 -13.20
N LYS A 44 -5.26 7.30 -12.40
CA LYS A 44 -6.28 7.63 -11.40
C LYS A 44 -5.93 7.04 -10.04
N GLY A 45 -6.49 7.66 -9.01
CA GLY A 45 -6.35 7.18 -7.65
C GLY A 45 -5.19 7.79 -6.88
N ILE A 46 -5.07 7.40 -5.63
CA ILE A 46 -4.13 7.94 -4.65
C ILE A 46 -3.47 6.78 -3.92
N LEU A 47 -2.14 6.78 -3.83
CA LEU A 47 -1.39 5.83 -3.02
C LEU A 47 -1.43 6.26 -1.55
N SER A 48 -1.94 5.42 -0.65
CA SER A 48 -1.90 5.67 0.79
C SER A 48 -0.67 5.03 1.44
N LEU A 49 0.05 5.81 2.26
CA LEU A 49 1.12 5.34 3.14
C LEU A 49 0.65 5.49 4.58
N MET A 50 0.52 4.36 5.27
CA MET A 50 0.01 4.27 6.63
C MET A 50 1.14 4.16 7.65
N TYR A 51 1.04 4.95 8.73
CA TYR A 51 1.97 4.95 9.87
C TYR A 51 1.19 4.87 11.18
N HIS A 52 1.88 4.47 12.28
CA HIS A 52 1.28 4.40 13.61
C HIS A 52 2.17 5.05 14.67
N ARG A 53 3.36 4.45 14.93
CA ARG A 53 4.30 4.81 16.02
C ARG A 53 5.60 5.34 15.46
N PHE A 54 6.27 6.19 16.23
CA PHE A 54 7.51 6.84 15.82
C PHE A 54 8.56 6.74 16.92
N ASN A 55 9.79 6.33 16.58
CA ASN A 55 10.91 6.17 17.53
C ASN A 55 10.63 5.27 18.74
N GLU A 56 9.68 4.34 18.66
CA GLU A 56 9.42 3.36 19.70
C GLU A 56 10.14 2.05 19.39
N ASN A 57 10.95 1.52 20.32
CA ASN A 57 11.70 0.28 20.08
C ASN A 57 10.89 -0.99 20.37
N LYS A 58 9.77 -0.87 21.07
CA LYS A 58 9.00 -2.01 21.57
C LYS A 58 8.11 -2.68 20.50
N TYR A 59 7.69 -1.95 19.47
CA TYR A 59 6.67 -2.38 18.51
C TYR A 59 7.18 -2.28 17.07
N PRO A 60 8.12 -3.15 16.64
CA PRO A 60 8.82 -2.99 15.37
C PRO A 60 7.92 -3.11 14.14
N SER A 61 6.79 -3.83 14.23
CA SER A 61 5.85 -4.00 13.12
C SER A 61 5.00 -2.77 12.80
N THR A 62 4.81 -1.87 13.77
CA THR A 62 3.98 -0.67 13.64
C THR A 62 4.77 0.62 13.90
N ASN A 63 6.08 0.52 14.06
CA ASN A 63 6.97 1.64 14.38
C ASN A 63 7.89 1.99 13.21
N ILE A 64 8.14 3.28 13.03
CA ILE A 64 9.16 3.79 12.12
C ILE A 64 10.13 4.71 12.88
N GLN A 65 11.41 4.64 12.55
CA GLN A 65 12.39 5.59 13.05
C GLN A 65 12.25 6.94 12.34
N MET A 66 12.40 8.04 13.06
CA MET A 66 12.15 9.38 12.50
C MET A 66 13.10 9.80 11.40
N ASP A 67 14.32 9.28 11.37
CA ASP A 67 15.27 9.50 10.27
C ASP A 67 14.79 8.84 8.97
N VAL A 68 14.27 7.61 9.07
CA VAL A 68 13.67 6.88 7.95
C VAL A 68 12.40 7.59 7.47
N PHE A 69 11.51 7.98 8.39
CA PHE A 69 10.30 8.73 8.05
C PHE A 69 10.62 10.03 7.31
N LYS A 70 11.56 10.83 7.83
CA LYS A 70 12.00 12.07 7.18
C LYS A 70 12.63 11.81 5.80
N ALA A 71 13.38 10.72 5.64
CA ALA A 71 13.94 10.34 4.35
C ALA A 71 12.85 9.99 3.33
N GLN A 72 11.81 9.24 3.74
CA GLN A 72 10.65 8.93 2.89
C GLN A 72 9.91 10.22 2.46
N MET A 73 9.64 11.15 3.39
CA MET A 73 9.01 12.43 3.05
C MET A 73 9.85 13.25 2.05
N LYS A 74 11.18 13.26 2.20
CA LYS A 74 12.09 13.93 1.24
C LYS A 74 12.08 13.27 -0.14
N ILE A 75 12.02 11.94 -0.21
CA ILE A 75 11.91 11.22 -1.49
C ILE A 75 10.63 11.67 -2.22
N ILE A 76 9.49 11.74 -1.51
CA ILE A 76 8.23 12.21 -2.10
C ILE A 76 8.36 13.65 -2.58
N GLN A 77 8.88 14.55 -1.76
CA GLN A 77 9.06 15.98 -2.08
C GLN A 77 10.00 16.22 -3.28
N ASN A 78 10.98 15.34 -3.50
CA ASN A 78 11.97 15.47 -4.59
C ASN A 78 11.59 14.65 -5.84
N SER A 79 10.44 14.02 -5.85
CA SER A 79 9.94 13.21 -6.96
C SER A 79 8.84 13.96 -7.75
N ASN A 80 8.23 13.29 -8.71
CA ASN A 80 7.02 13.76 -9.39
C ASN A 80 5.71 13.41 -8.62
N TYR A 81 5.83 12.88 -7.40
CA TYR A 81 4.68 12.68 -6.50
C TYR A 81 4.35 13.97 -5.77
N THR A 82 3.07 14.14 -5.44
CA THR A 82 2.57 15.23 -4.59
C THR A 82 1.85 14.66 -3.39
N PHE A 83 1.86 15.38 -2.27
CA PHE A 83 1.03 15.00 -1.13
C PHE A 83 -0.43 15.32 -1.41
N SER A 84 -1.31 14.33 -1.25
CA SER A 84 -2.75 14.53 -1.35
C SER A 84 -3.27 15.30 -0.15
N ASN A 85 -4.06 16.35 -0.41
CA ASN A 85 -4.73 17.08 0.66
C ASN A 85 -6.03 16.34 1.04
N PRO A 86 -6.18 15.84 2.28
CA PRO A 86 -7.37 15.11 2.70
C PRO A 86 -8.68 15.88 2.52
N ALA A 87 -8.64 17.21 2.65
CA ALA A 87 -9.82 18.06 2.46
C ALA A 87 -10.34 18.09 1.00
N GLN A 88 -9.52 17.62 0.05
CA GLN A 88 -9.86 17.58 -1.38
C GLN A 88 -9.93 16.14 -1.91
N PHE A 89 -9.93 15.15 -1.02
CA PHE A 89 -9.85 13.74 -1.40
C PHE A 89 -11.00 13.33 -2.32
N GLU A 90 -12.24 13.62 -1.95
CA GLU A 90 -13.42 13.25 -2.73
C GLU A 90 -13.45 13.95 -4.09
N GLU A 91 -13.10 15.21 -4.15
CA GLU A 91 -13.10 16.01 -5.39
C GLU A 91 -12.08 15.51 -6.40
N ASN A 92 -10.96 14.95 -5.91
CA ASN A 92 -9.81 14.62 -6.74
C ASN A 92 -9.69 13.12 -7.09
N PHE A 93 -10.46 12.25 -6.45
CA PHE A 93 -10.27 10.80 -6.56
C PHE A 93 -10.46 10.27 -7.98
N GLU A 94 -11.49 10.75 -8.69
CA GLU A 94 -11.84 10.29 -10.05
C GLU A 94 -11.10 11.04 -11.18
N ILE A 95 -10.34 12.08 -10.86
CA ILE A 95 -9.66 12.91 -11.85
C ILE A 95 -8.31 12.28 -12.21
N PRO A 96 -8.01 12.06 -13.50
CA PRO A 96 -6.68 11.65 -13.92
C PRO A 96 -5.61 12.63 -13.45
N LYS A 97 -4.50 12.12 -12.90
CA LYS A 97 -3.45 12.94 -12.30
C LYS A 97 -2.27 13.10 -13.26
N ILE A 98 -1.82 14.33 -13.42
CA ILE A 98 -0.53 14.62 -14.09
C ILE A 98 0.61 14.11 -13.21
N ASN A 99 0.53 14.40 -11.90
CA ASN A 99 1.42 13.85 -10.88
C ASN A 99 0.65 12.85 -10.04
N LYS A 100 1.29 11.75 -9.68
CA LYS A 100 0.75 10.77 -8.75
C LYS A 100 0.65 11.36 -7.35
N GLU A 101 -0.46 11.13 -6.66
CA GLU A 101 -0.67 11.62 -5.30
C GLU A 101 -0.40 10.55 -4.25
N ILE A 102 0.14 11.00 -3.12
CA ILE A 102 0.37 10.17 -1.94
C ILE A 102 -0.39 10.77 -0.77
N LEU A 103 -1.29 9.98 -0.19
CA LEU A 103 -1.97 10.28 1.05
C LEU A 103 -1.20 9.69 2.22
N ILE A 104 -0.89 10.51 3.21
CA ILE A 104 -0.32 10.05 4.48
C ILE A 104 -1.46 9.79 5.46
N THR A 105 -1.48 8.61 6.08
CA THR A 105 -2.40 8.28 7.17
C THR A 105 -1.61 7.90 8.42
N ILE A 106 -2.12 8.33 9.58
CA ILE A 106 -1.56 8.04 10.89
C ILE A 106 -2.67 7.41 11.72
N ASP A 107 -2.46 6.20 12.20
CA ASP A 107 -3.49 5.46 12.90
C ASP A 107 -3.26 5.46 14.43
N ASP A 108 -4.35 5.27 15.18
CA ASP A 108 -4.44 5.06 16.63
C ASP A 108 -4.17 6.28 17.53
N ALA A 109 -3.69 7.39 17.01
CA ALA A 109 -3.34 8.57 17.80
C ALA A 109 -2.35 8.26 18.96
N PHE A 110 -1.27 7.51 18.68
CA PHE A 110 -0.22 7.25 19.68
C PHE A 110 0.51 8.53 20.11
N GLN A 111 0.94 8.57 21.38
CA GLN A 111 1.69 9.71 21.91
C GLN A 111 3.00 9.96 21.15
N SER A 112 3.64 8.92 20.63
CA SER A 112 4.86 9.05 19.85
C SER A 112 4.64 9.77 18.50
N PHE A 113 3.48 9.68 17.90
CA PHE A 113 3.15 10.52 16.77
C PHE A 113 3.19 12.01 17.14
N TYR A 114 2.52 12.39 18.23
CA TYR A 114 2.45 13.77 18.65
C TYR A 114 3.82 14.35 19.07
N SER A 115 4.63 13.57 19.81
CA SER A 115 5.93 14.04 20.29
C SER A 115 7.02 14.05 19.21
N GLU A 116 7.00 13.10 18.27
CA GLU A 116 8.08 12.89 17.31
C GLU A 116 7.76 13.38 15.89
N ALA A 117 6.63 12.93 15.32
CA ALA A 117 6.31 13.20 13.93
C ALA A 117 5.55 14.50 13.71
N TRP A 118 4.61 14.85 14.59
CA TRP A 118 3.79 16.06 14.46
C TRP A 118 4.60 17.35 14.31
N PRO A 119 5.65 17.65 15.12
CA PRO A 119 6.45 18.85 14.93
C PRO A 119 7.09 18.95 13.53
N TYR A 120 7.51 17.83 12.98
CA TYR A 120 8.08 17.79 11.63
C TYR A 120 7.01 18.02 10.54
N LEU A 121 5.87 17.33 10.64
CA LEU A 121 4.76 17.47 9.70
C LEU A 121 4.20 18.91 9.72
N LYS A 122 4.03 19.47 10.93
CA LYS A 122 3.57 20.86 11.15
C LYS A 122 4.51 21.89 10.50
N LYS A 123 5.81 21.75 10.74
CA LYS A 123 6.84 22.65 10.18
C LYS A 123 6.84 22.64 8.65
N ASN A 124 6.69 21.45 8.05
CA ASN A 124 6.76 21.28 6.59
C ASN A 124 5.39 21.35 5.92
N LYS A 125 4.30 21.53 6.67
CA LYS A 125 2.90 21.55 6.20
C LYS A 125 2.54 20.34 5.34
N ILE A 126 3.04 19.14 5.74
CA ILE A 126 2.77 17.89 5.05
C ILE A 126 1.35 17.44 5.43
N PRO A 127 0.43 17.28 4.46
CA PRO A 127 -0.95 16.90 4.75
C PRO A 127 -1.05 15.42 5.14
N PHE A 128 -2.00 15.10 6.05
CA PHE A 128 -2.29 13.75 6.48
C PHE A 128 -3.68 13.63 7.12
N ILE A 129 -4.14 12.39 7.27
CA ILE A 129 -5.31 12.05 8.09
C ILE A 129 -4.81 11.38 9.38
N LEU A 130 -5.32 11.83 10.53
CA LEU A 130 -5.15 11.14 11.81
C LEU A 130 -6.41 10.33 12.11
N PHE A 131 -6.33 9.00 12.06
CA PHE A 131 -7.41 8.10 12.42
C PHE A 131 -7.36 7.78 13.92
N ILE A 132 -8.48 7.97 14.63
CA ILE A 132 -8.55 7.93 16.09
C ILE A 132 -9.41 6.76 16.55
N SER A 133 -8.82 5.88 17.35
CA SER A 133 -9.57 4.97 18.23
C SER A 133 -9.91 5.72 19.51
N THR A 134 -11.20 5.91 19.81
CA THR A 134 -11.61 6.88 20.84
C THR A 134 -11.47 6.38 22.27
N GLU A 135 -11.52 5.08 22.54
CA GLU A 135 -11.39 4.51 23.89
C GLU A 135 -10.00 4.75 24.53
N PRO A 136 -8.85 4.61 23.81
CA PRO A 136 -7.55 4.79 24.42
C PRO A 136 -7.12 6.26 24.58
N VAL A 137 -7.83 7.23 24.01
CA VAL A 137 -7.48 8.65 24.11
C VAL A 137 -7.35 9.09 25.56
N GLY A 138 -6.22 9.74 25.90
CA GLY A 138 -5.88 10.16 27.26
C GLY A 138 -5.29 9.07 28.14
N LYS A 139 -5.27 7.81 27.71
CA LYS A 139 -4.56 6.73 28.41
C LYS A 139 -3.06 6.81 28.14
N LYS A 140 -2.25 6.17 28.99
CA LYS A 140 -0.78 6.13 28.83
C LYS A 140 -0.38 5.59 27.44
N GLY A 141 0.44 6.36 26.72
CA GLY A 141 0.94 6.02 25.40
C GLY A 141 0.08 6.53 24.24
N TYR A 142 -1.02 7.20 24.52
CA TYR A 142 -1.92 7.81 23.53
C TYR A 142 -2.03 9.32 23.71
N MET A 143 -2.41 10.01 22.66
CA MET A 143 -2.68 11.45 22.68
C MET A 143 -3.86 11.80 23.59
N THR A 144 -3.85 13.01 24.11
CA THR A 144 -5.01 13.62 24.77
C THR A 144 -5.96 14.26 23.75
N TRP A 145 -7.19 14.53 24.15
CA TRP A 145 -8.15 15.27 23.31
C TRP A 145 -7.66 16.66 22.93
N ASP A 146 -6.93 17.34 23.82
CA ASP A 146 -6.38 18.68 23.52
C ASP A 146 -5.26 18.61 22.49
N GLN A 147 -4.42 17.58 22.52
CA GLN A 147 -3.42 17.34 21.47
C GLN A 147 -4.08 17.03 20.11
N ILE A 148 -5.15 16.25 20.11
CA ILE A 148 -5.92 15.93 18.90
C ILE A 148 -6.52 17.22 18.32
N LYS A 149 -7.14 18.07 19.13
CA LYS A 149 -7.68 19.37 18.72
C LYS A 149 -6.60 20.29 18.15
N GLU A 150 -5.38 20.28 18.71
CA GLU A 150 -4.26 21.05 18.16
C GLU A 150 -3.91 20.57 16.75
N VAL A 151 -3.88 19.26 16.52
CA VAL A 151 -3.64 18.68 15.18
C VAL A 151 -4.75 19.04 14.23
N GLU A 152 -6.02 18.89 14.64
CA GLU A 152 -7.20 19.22 13.84
C GLU A 152 -7.24 20.69 13.39
N ALA A 153 -6.77 21.60 14.24
CA ALA A 153 -6.76 23.04 13.93
C ALA A 153 -5.82 23.42 12.76
N ALA A 154 -4.97 22.53 12.31
CA ALA A 154 -4.08 22.79 11.17
C ALA A 154 -4.82 22.53 9.85
N LYS A 155 -4.81 23.52 8.94
CA LYS A 155 -5.57 23.50 7.67
C LYS A 155 -5.15 22.41 6.66
N PHE A 156 -4.11 21.67 6.93
CA PHE A 156 -3.58 20.60 6.09
C PHE A 156 -3.77 19.21 6.71
N THR A 157 -4.57 19.10 7.77
CA THR A 157 -4.87 17.83 8.47
C THR A 157 -6.36 17.55 8.44
N SER A 158 -6.71 16.27 8.55
CA SER A 158 -8.08 15.83 8.79
C SER A 158 -8.08 14.77 9.90
N ILE A 159 -9.18 14.71 10.64
CA ILE A 159 -9.39 13.68 11.65
C ILE A 159 -10.35 12.63 11.08
N GLY A 160 -9.97 11.37 11.16
CA GLY A 160 -10.77 10.22 10.76
C GLY A 160 -11.13 9.34 11.96
N HIS A 161 -12.12 8.49 11.78
CA HIS A 161 -12.57 7.54 12.80
C HIS A 161 -11.90 6.18 12.62
N HIS A 162 -11.39 5.59 13.71
CA HIS A 162 -10.72 4.27 13.71
C HIS A 162 -11.35 3.32 14.76
N SER A 163 -12.70 3.27 14.81
CA SER A 163 -13.50 2.59 15.81
C SER A 163 -13.39 3.16 17.24
N HIS A 164 -14.11 2.57 18.19
CA HIS A 164 -14.03 2.96 19.60
C HIS A 164 -12.92 2.20 20.32
N SER A 165 -13.00 0.88 20.34
CA SER A 165 -12.14 0.02 21.16
C SER A 165 -10.97 -0.61 20.40
N HIS A 166 -10.86 -0.38 19.09
CA HIS A 166 -9.88 -1.08 18.23
C HIS A 166 -9.94 -2.61 18.42
N GLY A 167 -11.16 -3.15 18.54
CA GLY A 167 -11.39 -4.59 18.74
C GLY A 167 -11.02 -5.38 17.48
N TYR A 168 -10.37 -6.51 17.68
CA TYR A 168 -10.05 -7.50 16.64
C TYR A 168 -11.17 -8.53 16.54
#